data_8670feced3de960e2eb13ca90c31bef0
#
_entry.id   8670feced3de960e2eb13ca90c31bef0
#
_cell.length_a   1.000
_cell.length_b   1.000
_cell.length_c   1.000
_cell.angle_alpha   90.00
_cell.angle_beta   90.00
_cell.angle_gamma   90.00
#
_symmetry.space_group_name_H-M   'P 1'
#
loop_
_entity.id
_entity.type
_entity.pdbx_description
1 polymer ?
#
loop_
_entity_poly.entity_id
_entity_poly.type
_entity_poly.pdbx_seq_one_letter_code
_entity_poly.pdbx_strand_id
1 'polypeptide(L)'
;MYGVIIEKGLSDWQIIQQNNGIGKIKLSGVVIAEDDVLKQNAKVVVRVLDEINNTRILPPVFCEIQNNKWCAEFEIPTGGPYKIETFLLFGGFKEKRGDRRFHIGVGDNYVIAGQSNAVGVGKDMISEEEVPNVHVFRLNGRWTMAAHPLHDTT
;
A
#
# COMPACT_ATOMS: atom_id res chain seq x y z
N MET A 1 7.93 -23.15 0.38
CA MET A 1 7.68 -21.84 -0.31
C MET A 1 8.41 -20.78 0.51
N TYR A 2 9.21 -19.94 -0.11
CA TYR A 2 9.92 -18.86 0.58
C TYR A 2 9.29 -17.54 0.23
N GLY A 3 9.22 -16.60 1.17
CA GLY A 3 8.79 -15.25 0.84
C GLY A 3 8.51 -14.37 2.04
N VAL A 4 8.29 -13.10 1.76
CA VAL A 4 7.85 -12.09 2.70
C VAL A 4 6.36 -11.88 2.47
N ILE A 5 5.57 -11.94 3.54
CA ILE A 5 4.13 -11.73 3.52
C ILE A 5 3.83 -10.44 4.28
N ILE A 6 3.03 -9.56 3.69
CA ILE A 6 2.49 -8.37 4.33
C ILE A 6 1.12 -8.72 4.92
N GLU A 7 1.02 -8.75 6.25
CA GLU A 7 -0.24 -9.05 6.94
C GLU A 7 -1.02 -7.80 7.31
N LYS A 8 -0.31 -6.71 7.63
CA LYS A 8 -0.92 -5.45 8.09
C LYS A 8 -0.23 -4.23 7.50
N GLY A 9 -1.00 -3.16 7.37
CA GLY A 9 -0.51 -1.82 7.08
C GLY A 9 -1.09 -1.21 5.81
N LEU A 10 -1.05 -1.89 4.68
CA LEU A 10 -1.54 -1.36 3.41
C LEU A 10 -2.34 -2.38 2.63
N SER A 11 -3.34 -1.88 1.92
CA SER A 11 -4.03 -2.57 0.83
C SER A 11 -3.82 -1.84 -0.49
N ASP A 12 -3.98 -2.54 -1.60
CA ASP A 12 -3.93 -1.90 -2.92
C ASP A 12 -4.96 -0.77 -3.02
N TRP A 13 -4.63 0.27 -3.78
CA TRP A 13 -5.44 1.48 -3.98
C TRP A 13 -5.60 2.39 -2.75
N GLN A 14 -4.99 2.08 -1.62
CA GLN A 14 -5.15 2.86 -0.41
C GLN A 14 -4.53 4.26 -0.54
N ILE A 15 -5.29 5.28 -0.10
CA ILE A 15 -4.76 6.62 0.14
C ILE A 15 -4.38 6.76 1.61
N ILE A 16 -3.15 7.14 1.85
CA ILE A 16 -2.64 7.44 3.17
C ILE A 16 -2.82 8.92 3.42
N GLN A 17 -3.47 9.27 4.54
CA GLN A 17 -3.62 10.67 4.93
C GLN A 17 -2.25 11.32 5.07
N GLN A 18 -2.04 12.40 4.35
CA GLN A 18 -0.86 13.23 4.46
C GLN A 18 -0.90 14.12 5.72
N ASN A 19 0.25 14.44 6.24
CA ASN A 19 0.45 15.50 7.23
C ASN A 19 1.69 16.30 6.84
N ASN A 20 1.50 17.57 6.53
CA ASN A 20 2.58 18.47 6.05
C ASN A 20 3.36 17.91 4.86
N GLY A 21 2.65 17.32 3.90
CA GLY A 21 3.23 16.79 2.67
C GLY A 21 3.84 15.39 2.79
N ILE A 22 3.65 14.71 3.91
CA ILE A 22 4.26 13.38 4.19
C ILE A 22 3.20 12.41 4.68
N GLY A 23 3.22 11.19 4.14
CA GLY A 23 2.46 10.04 4.64
C GLY A 23 3.35 9.10 5.45
N LYS A 24 2.87 8.69 6.63
CA LYS A 24 3.54 7.71 7.49
C LYS A 24 3.01 6.32 7.22
N ILE A 25 3.89 5.39 6.95
CA ILE A 25 3.57 3.99 6.66
C ILE A 25 4.15 3.10 7.74
N LYS A 26 3.32 2.19 8.21
CA LYS A 26 3.72 1.09 9.06
C LYS A 26 3.26 -0.22 8.44
N LEU A 27 4.20 -1.08 8.11
CA LEU A 27 3.96 -2.42 7.57
C LEU A 27 4.43 -3.47 8.57
N SER A 28 3.73 -4.58 8.61
CA SER A 28 4.20 -5.76 9.34
C SER A 28 3.70 -7.04 8.71
N GLY A 29 4.41 -8.13 9.01
CA GLY A 29 4.04 -9.42 8.50
C GLY A 29 5.01 -10.51 8.93
N VAL A 30 5.01 -11.58 8.16
CA VAL A 30 5.80 -12.77 8.45
C VAL A 30 6.74 -13.12 7.29
N VAL A 31 7.78 -13.87 7.62
CA VAL A 31 8.68 -14.48 6.65
C VAL A 31 8.47 -15.98 6.69
N ILE A 32 8.28 -16.58 5.52
CA ILE A 32 8.28 -18.02 5.34
C ILE A 32 9.61 -18.40 4.66
N ALA A 33 10.49 -19.05 5.41
CA ALA A 33 11.78 -19.51 4.91
C ALA A 33 12.27 -20.70 5.75
N GLU A 34 13.19 -21.47 5.19
CA GLU A 34 13.89 -22.53 5.94
C GLU A 34 14.89 -21.92 6.93
N ASP A 35 15.15 -22.61 8.03
CA ASP A 35 16.06 -22.16 9.08
C ASP A 35 17.47 -21.83 8.53
N ASP A 36 17.93 -22.58 7.56
CA ASP A 36 19.24 -22.38 6.94
C ASP A 36 19.33 -21.05 6.17
N VAL A 37 18.21 -20.56 5.64
CA VAL A 37 18.12 -19.26 4.99
C VAL A 37 18.12 -18.15 6.04
N LEU A 38 17.35 -18.33 7.10
CA LEU A 38 17.24 -17.34 8.18
C LEU A 38 18.58 -17.16 8.92
N LYS A 39 19.36 -18.23 9.09
CA LYS A 39 20.71 -18.20 9.69
C LYS A 39 21.75 -17.46 8.85
N GLN A 40 21.47 -17.15 7.58
CA GLN A 40 22.37 -16.40 6.69
C GLN A 40 22.24 -14.89 6.82
N ASN A 41 21.98 -14.36 8.00
CA ASN A 41 21.77 -12.93 8.26
C ASN A 41 20.64 -12.35 7.38
N ALA A 42 19.52 -13.06 7.33
CA ALA A 42 18.40 -12.69 6.51
C ALA A 42 17.70 -11.42 7.04
N LYS A 43 17.30 -10.57 6.11
CA LYS A 43 16.55 -9.33 6.39
C LYS A 43 15.40 -9.18 5.41
N VAL A 44 14.34 -8.49 5.84
CA VAL A 44 13.34 -8.01 4.92
C VAL A 44 13.77 -6.65 4.38
N VAL A 45 13.66 -6.48 3.08
CA VAL A 45 13.93 -5.21 2.41
C VAL A 45 12.62 -4.70 1.82
N VAL A 46 12.26 -3.46 2.17
CA VAL A 46 11.11 -2.77 1.60
C VAL A 46 11.61 -1.71 0.62
N ARG A 47 11.08 -1.72 -0.59
CA ARG A 47 11.36 -0.71 -1.63
C ARG A 47 10.09 0.02 -1.99
N VAL A 48 10.20 1.33 -2.09
CA VAL A 48 9.12 2.22 -2.54
C VAL A 48 9.52 2.83 -3.86
N LEU A 49 8.69 2.64 -4.85
CA LEU A 49 8.92 3.10 -6.22
C LEU A 49 7.72 3.93 -6.70
N ASP A 50 8.00 4.89 -7.57
CA ASP A 50 6.99 5.43 -8.47
C ASP A 50 6.50 4.30 -9.38
N GLU A 51 5.20 4.08 -9.42
CA GLU A 51 4.64 2.93 -10.13
C GLU A 51 4.71 3.09 -11.65
N ILE A 52 4.65 4.32 -12.14
CA ILE A 52 4.66 4.63 -13.57
C ILE A 52 6.07 4.53 -14.14
N ASN A 53 7.02 5.21 -13.50
CA ASN A 53 8.40 5.33 -13.99
C ASN A 53 9.33 4.25 -13.43
N ASN A 54 8.85 3.47 -12.44
CA ASN A 54 9.63 2.47 -11.72
C ASN A 54 10.91 3.04 -11.06
N THR A 55 10.89 4.33 -10.73
CA THR A 55 12.00 5.02 -10.07
C THR A 55 11.86 4.94 -8.55
N ARG A 56 12.99 4.87 -7.87
CA ARG A 56 13.02 4.76 -6.41
C ARG A 56 12.65 6.10 -5.77
N ILE A 57 11.73 6.06 -4.80
CA ILE A 57 11.26 7.25 -4.06
C ILE A 57 12.14 7.54 -2.84
N LEU A 58 12.58 6.49 -2.14
CA LEU A 58 13.44 6.58 -0.97
C LEU A 58 14.45 5.42 -0.94
N PRO A 59 15.53 5.52 -0.13
CA PRO A 59 16.44 4.40 0.08
C PRO A 59 15.71 3.15 0.57
N PRO A 60 16.17 1.93 0.22
CA PRO A 60 15.58 0.71 0.73
C PRO A 60 15.55 0.67 2.26
N VAL A 61 14.43 0.24 2.82
CA VAL A 61 14.28 0.06 4.27
C VAL A 61 14.62 -1.39 4.61
N PHE A 62 15.62 -1.57 5.48
CA PHE A 62 16.05 -2.90 5.94
C PHE A 62 15.42 -3.21 7.29
N CYS A 63 14.78 -4.35 7.42
CA CYS A 63 14.07 -4.77 8.62
C CYS A 63 14.64 -6.08 9.14
N GLU A 64 14.89 -6.13 10.44
CA GLU A 64 15.31 -7.35 11.14
C GLU A 64 14.14 -8.33 11.23
N ILE A 65 14.46 -9.62 11.21
CA ILE A 65 13.49 -10.70 11.35
C ILE A 65 13.62 -11.27 12.77
N GLN A 66 12.53 -11.25 13.52
CA GLN A 66 12.47 -11.81 14.87
C GLN A 66 11.30 -12.78 14.95
N ASN A 67 11.58 -14.06 15.29
CA ASN A 67 10.55 -15.10 15.34
C ASN A 67 9.69 -15.17 14.06
N ASN A 68 10.34 -15.09 12.91
CA ASN A 68 9.71 -15.05 11.58
C ASN A 68 8.80 -13.84 11.34
N LYS A 69 8.83 -12.83 12.20
CA LYS A 69 8.07 -11.58 12.06
C LYS A 69 8.99 -10.44 11.68
N TRP A 70 8.44 -9.49 10.96
CA TRP A 70 9.11 -8.26 10.56
C TRP A 70 8.16 -7.07 10.66
N CYS A 71 8.72 -5.88 10.80
CA CYS A 71 7.99 -4.62 10.69
C CYS A 71 8.87 -3.55 10.05
N ALA A 72 8.22 -2.61 9.37
CA ALA A 72 8.83 -1.45 8.76
C ALA A 72 8.01 -0.21 9.09
N GLU A 73 8.69 0.89 9.40
CA GLU A 73 8.09 2.22 9.51
C GLU A 73 8.92 3.17 8.66
N PHE A 74 8.26 3.94 7.80
CA PHE A 74 8.90 4.91 6.92
C PHE A 74 7.92 5.99 6.48
N GLU A 75 8.46 7.06 5.91
CA GLU A 75 7.70 8.20 5.45
C GLU A 75 7.89 8.34 3.94
N ILE A 76 6.80 8.68 3.24
CA ILE A 76 6.82 8.97 1.80
C ILE A 76 6.14 10.31 1.52
N PRO A 77 6.58 11.05 0.50
CA PRO A 77 6.00 12.33 0.16
C PRO A 77 4.56 12.18 -0.37
N THR A 78 3.80 13.28 -0.32
CA THR A 78 2.52 13.39 -1.02
C THR A 78 2.70 13.11 -2.50
N GLY A 79 1.80 12.32 -3.07
CA GLY A 79 1.80 11.92 -4.48
C GLY A 79 1.45 10.46 -4.67
N GLY A 80 1.91 9.88 -5.75
CA GLY A 80 1.64 8.52 -6.22
C GLY A 80 1.23 8.51 -7.68
N PRO A 81 0.84 7.37 -8.25
CA PRO A 81 0.74 6.07 -7.57
C PRO A 81 2.11 5.49 -7.21
N TYR A 82 2.21 4.97 -6.02
CA TYR A 82 3.41 4.28 -5.53
C TYR A 82 3.21 2.77 -5.56
N LYS A 83 4.31 2.06 -5.80
CA LYS A 83 4.40 0.62 -5.66
C LYS A 83 5.34 0.31 -4.48
N ILE A 84 4.89 -0.57 -3.59
CA ILE A 84 5.69 -1.06 -2.46
C ILE A 84 6.01 -2.51 -2.71
N GLU A 85 7.29 -2.84 -2.72
CA GLU A 85 7.80 -4.20 -2.92
C GLU A 85 8.56 -4.66 -1.69
N THR A 86 8.39 -5.93 -1.34
CA THR A 86 9.18 -6.57 -0.29
C THR A 86 10.07 -7.66 -0.87
N PHE A 87 11.22 -7.85 -0.24
CA PHE A 87 12.19 -8.89 -0.60
C PHE A 87 12.76 -9.52 0.67
N LEU A 88 13.02 -10.80 0.61
CA LEU A 88 13.88 -11.49 1.57
C LEU A 88 15.33 -11.46 1.02
N LEU A 89 16.20 -10.72 1.71
CA LEU A 89 17.63 -10.67 1.44
C LEU A 89 18.34 -11.65 2.36
N PHE A 90 19.22 -12.51 1.85
CA PHE A 90 20.01 -13.47 2.62
C PHE A 90 21.34 -13.78 1.94
N GLY A 91 22.31 -14.26 2.71
CA GLY A 91 23.65 -14.53 2.21
C GLY A 91 24.35 -13.31 1.61
N GLY A 92 23.98 -12.11 2.03
CA GLY A 92 24.55 -10.84 1.63
C GLY A 92 24.04 -10.25 0.31
N PHE A 93 23.62 -11.07 -0.64
CA PHE A 93 23.26 -10.59 -1.99
C PHE A 93 22.10 -11.35 -2.69
N LYS A 94 21.63 -12.44 -2.12
CA LYS A 94 20.51 -13.20 -2.67
C LYS A 94 19.20 -12.55 -2.28
N GLU A 95 18.37 -12.25 -3.25
CA GLU A 95 17.03 -11.67 -3.02
C GLU A 95 15.94 -12.59 -3.51
N LYS A 96 14.91 -12.75 -2.69
CA LYS A 96 13.67 -13.41 -3.07
C LYS A 96 12.51 -12.45 -2.90
N ARG A 97 11.72 -12.27 -3.96
CA ARG A 97 10.57 -11.37 -3.97
C ARG A 97 9.48 -11.89 -3.03
N GLY A 98 8.93 -10.98 -2.23
CA GLY A 98 7.76 -11.18 -1.40
C GLY A 98 6.51 -10.46 -1.93
N ASP A 99 5.59 -10.19 -1.03
CA ASP A 99 4.36 -9.44 -1.32
C ASP A 99 4.63 -8.03 -1.80
N ARG A 100 3.68 -7.51 -2.57
CA ARG A 100 3.69 -6.15 -3.12
C ARG A 100 2.36 -5.48 -2.85
N ARG A 101 2.36 -4.15 -2.88
CA ARG A 101 1.16 -3.31 -2.88
C ARG A 101 1.25 -2.31 -4.01
N PHE A 102 0.15 -2.11 -4.70
CA PHE A 102 0.06 -1.28 -5.89
C PHE A 102 -0.93 -0.14 -5.70
N HIS A 103 -0.78 0.88 -6.53
CA HIS A 103 -1.68 2.03 -6.59
C HIS A 103 -1.81 2.75 -5.24
N ILE A 104 -0.73 2.80 -4.46
CA ILE A 104 -0.71 3.50 -3.18
C ILE A 104 -0.57 4.99 -3.42
N GLY A 105 -1.41 5.79 -2.78
CA GLY A 105 -1.29 7.24 -2.81
C GLY A 105 -1.05 7.82 -1.42
N VAL A 106 -0.47 9.01 -1.38
CA VAL A 106 -0.41 9.86 -0.19
C VAL A 106 -1.06 11.18 -0.51
N GLY A 107 -2.13 11.50 0.17
CA GLY A 107 -2.93 12.69 -0.09
C GLY A 107 -3.94 12.94 1.01
N ASP A 108 -4.99 13.64 0.68
CA ASP A 108 -6.06 13.95 1.62
C ASP A 108 -7.21 12.95 1.54
N ASN A 109 -7.68 12.53 2.70
CA ASN A 109 -8.86 11.69 2.83
C ASN A 109 -10.05 12.55 3.27
N TYR A 110 -11.16 12.41 2.56
CA TYR A 110 -12.41 13.09 2.85
C TYR A 110 -13.48 12.09 3.23
N VAL A 111 -14.28 12.43 4.24
CA VAL A 111 -15.46 11.64 4.62
C VAL A 111 -16.70 12.37 4.12
N ILE A 112 -17.46 11.72 3.25
CA ILE A 112 -18.76 12.22 2.81
C ILE A 112 -19.82 11.62 3.76
N ALA A 113 -20.44 12.46 4.56
CA ALA A 113 -21.44 12.06 5.52
C ALA A 113 -22.67 12.94 5.39
N GLY A 114 -23.85 12.35 5.47
CA GLY A 114 -25.11 13.07 5.34
C GLY A 114 -26.31 12.16 5.10
N GLN A 115 -27.39 12.77 4.65
CA GLN A 115 -28.63 12.05 4.29
C GLN A 115 -28.63 11.66 2.80
N SER A 116 -29.80 11.52 2.20
CA SER A 116 -30.04 11.00 0.84
C SER A 116 -29.14 11.61 -0.24
N ASN A 117 -28.85 12.91 -0.19
CA ASN A 117 -27.97 13.55 -1.17
C ASN A 117 -26.51 13.11 -1.05
N ALA A 118 -26.04 12.84 0.16
CA ALA A 118 -24.69 12.33 0.37
C ALA A 118 -24.56 10.85 -0.02
N VAL A 119 -25.66 10.12 -0.03
CA VAL A 119 -25.73 8.72 -0.49
C VAL A 119 -25.87 8.60 -2.01
N GLY A 120 -26.06 9.73 -2.72
CA GLY A 120 -26.10 9.72 -4.18
C GLY A 120 -27.46 9.32 -4.77
N VAL A 121 -28.55 9.65 -4.10
CA VAL A 121 -29.93 9.38 -4.58
C VAL A 121 -30.40 10.39 -5.64
N GLY A 122 -29.48 11.06 -6.32
CA GLY A 122 -29.79 11.93 -7.46
C GLY A 122 -30.42 11.14 -8.62
N LYS A 123 -31.39 11.75 -9.32
CA LYS A 123 -32.08 11.08 -10.43
C LYS A 123 -31.30 11.13 -11.75
N ASP A 124 -30.36 12.07 -11.87
CA ASP A 124 -29.58 12.26 -13.08
C ASP A 124 -28.24 11.50 -12.96
N MET A 125 -27.99 10.61 -13.89
CA MET A 125 -26.69 9.96 -13.98
C MET A 125 -25.68 10.96 -14.55
N ILE A 126 -24.69 11.34 -13.73
CA ILE A 126 -23.55 12.10 -14.19
C ILE A 126 -22.52 11.07 -14.69
N SER A 127 -22.13 11.21 -15.96
CA SER A 127 -21.02 10.46 -16.53
C SER A 127 -19.79 11.37 -16.49
N GLU A 128 -18.89 11.08 -15.56
CA GLU A 128 -17.59 11.76 -15.47
C GLU A 128 -16.49 10.75 -15.77
N GLU A 129 -15.40 11.22 -16.37
CA GLU A 129 -14.21 10.39 -16.57
C GLU A 129 -13.56 10.07 -15.21
N GLU A 130 -13.06 8.85 -15.09
CA GLU A 130 -12.30 8.42 -13.92
C GLU A 130 -11.00 9.23 -13.79
N VAL A 131 -10.71 9.70 -12.59
CA VAL A 131 -9.47 10.43 -12.30
C VAL A 131 -8.50 9.47 -11.61
N PRO A 132 -7.37 9.12 -12.24
CA PRO A 132 -6.48 8.05 -11.74
C PRO A 132 -5.98 8.21 -10.30
N ASN A 133 -5.90 9.46 -9.80
CA ASN A 133 -5.40 9.76 -8.45
C ASN A 133 -6.53 9.98 -7.43
N VAL A 134 -7.77 9.68 -7.78
CA VAL A 134 -8.91 9.76 -6.87
C VAL A 134 -9.37 8.33 -6.54
N HIS A 135 -9.29 7.98 -5.27
CA HIS A 135 -9.65 6.64 -4.79
C HIS A 135 -10.83 6.72 -3.83
N VAL A 136 -11.57 5.65 -3.73
CA VAL A 136 -12.72 5.52 -2.82
C VAL A 136 -12.59 4.28 -1.96
N PHE A 137 -12.94 4.40 -0.69
CA PHE A 137 -13.07 3.27 0.22
C PHE A 137 -14.54 2.81 0.23
N ARG A 138 -14.77 1.60 -0.23
CA ARG A 138 -16.11 1.01 -0.39
C ARG A 138 -16.62 0.34 0.89
N LEU A 139 -17.92 0.17 0.99
CA LEU A 139 -18.56 -0.54 2.11
C LEU A 139 -18.08 -1.98 2.31
N ASN A 140 -17.61 -2.62 1.25
CA ASN A 140 -16.97 -3.94 1.33
C ASN A 140 -15.58 -3.95 1.98
N GLY A 141 -15.11 -2.80 2.49
CA GLY A 141 -13.82 -2.65 3.15
C GLY A 141 -12.62 -2.59 2.21
N ARG A 142 -12.82 -2.28 0.94
CA ARG A 142 -11.75 -2.20 -0.06
C ARG A 142 -11.62 -0.81 -0.66
N TRP A 143 -10.38 -0.42 -0.93
CA TRP A 143 -10.05 0.72 -1.74
C TRP A 143 -10.12 0.37 -3.22
N THR A 144 -10.60 1.29 -4.04
CA THR A 144 -10.60 1.19 -5.51
C THR A 144 -10.40 2.58 -6.12
N MET A 145 -10.10 2.65 -7.41
CA MET A 145 -10.22 3.90 -8.13
C MET A 145 -11.65 4.43 -8.03
N ALA A 146 -11.81 5.73 -7.88
CA ALA A 146 -13.12 6.34 -7.77
C ALA A 146 -13.80 6.38 -9.14
N ALA A 147 -14.99 5.81 -9.21
CA ALA A 147 -15.87 5.84 -10.36
C ALA A 147 -17.31 6.03 -9.89
N HIS A 148 -18.11 6.74 -10.66
CA HIS A 148 -19.53 6.87 -10.34
C HIS A 148 -20.30 5.56 -10.58
N PRO A 149 -21.27 5.24 -9.73
CA PRO A 149 -21.64 5.91 -8.48
C PRO A 149 -20.59 5.71 -7.39
N LEU A 150 -20.29 6.78 -6.62
CA LEU A 150 -19.30 6.70 -5.52
C LEU A 150 -19.80 5.88 -4.32
N HIS A 151 -21.12 5.70 -4.21
CA HIS A 151 -21.74 4.83 -3.22
C HIS A 151 -21.92 3.41 -3.76
N ASP A 152 -21.92 2.44 -2.87
CA ASP A 152 -22.20 1.07 -3.26
C ASP A 152 -23.71 0.94 -3.56
N THR A 153 -24.01 0.57 -4.79
CA THR A 153 -25.37 0.12 -5.15
C THR A 153 -25.55 -1.30 -4.65
N THR A 154 -26.49 -1.49 -3.75
CA THR A 154 -26.96 -2.83 -3.32
C THR A 154 -27.69 -3.52 -4.44
#